data_56a63b90842d35f70a020b41eb8a22c3
#
_entry.id   56a63b90842d35f70a020b41eb8a22c3
#
_cell.length_a   1.000
_cell.length_b   1.000
_cell.length_c   1.000
_cell.angle_alpha   90.00
_cell.angle_beta   90.00
_cell.angle_gamma   90.00
#
_symmetry.space_group_name_H-M   'P 1'
#
loop_
_entity.id
_entity.type
_entity.pdbx_description
1 polymer ?
#
loop_
_entity_poly.entity_id
_entity_poly.type
_entity_poly.pdbx_seq_one_letter_code
_entity_poly.pdbx_strand_id
1 'polypeptide(L)'
;MNRRQFLTNCTAATITTGLTQAKANAAGGILKPLRLRPGAGVGLISPASATFVREELNIVVDAVRALGLVPYLAPHLSSRYGYLGGKDKDRAEDINSFFGNRAIAALLPIKGGWGSSRVLPYLDYPLIRKNPKIIVGFSDITALILGIHAKTGLVTFHGPNGLTSWRTNQTNNFRRVLFAGEKVTYQNQKDSDDENRLMQVKYRIQTINPGIAKGKLIGGNLSVLSAIAGSPYVPNLDGAILFVEDIGENIYRIDRMMTHLKLAGLFDKLAGFIFGQCINCLPDADYGSLTLEEVVWDCIKPLSIPAWYGAKIGHLEELVTLPIGAQVQIDASAGTIQMLEAAVS
;
A
#
# COMPACT_ATOMS: atom_id res chain seq x y z
N MET A 1 57.43 -12.28 29.53
CA MET A 1 56.34 -11.34 29.80
C MET A 1 55.07 -12.14 30.09
N ASN A 2 54.61 -12.07 31.35
CA ASN A 2 53.54 -12.94 31.88
C ASN A 2 52.18 -12.35 31.55
N ARG A 3 51.22 -13.24 31.13
CA ARG A 3 49.84 -12.90 30.79
C ARG A 3 49.03 -12.11 31.86
N ARG A 4 49.57 -11.92 33.07
CA ARG A 4 48.93 -11.17 34.16
C ARG A 4 49.20 -9.66 34.15
N GLN A 5 50.12 -9.16 33.35
CA GLN A 5 50.45 -7.72 33.30
C GLN A 5 49.73 -6.94 32.19
N PHE A 6 48.90 -7.64 31.36
CA PHE A 6 48.13 -6.99 30.30
C PHE A 6 46.75 -6.50 30.73
N LEU A 7 46.30 -6.89 31.94
CA LEU A 7 44.94 -6.59 32.42
C LEU A 7 44.82 -5.41 33.38
N THR A 8 45.93 -4.68 33.68
CA THR A 8 45.90 -3.62 34.72
C THR A 8 45.98 -2.19 34.18
N ASN A 9 45.96 -1.98 32.85
CA ASN A 9 46.03 -0.61 32.29
C ASN A 9 44.93 -0.32 31.26
N CYS A 10 43.71 -0.85 31.44
CA CYS A 10 42.53 -0.33 30.79
C CYS A 10 41.76 0.58 31.73
N THR A 11 42.24 1.82 31.86
CA THR A 11 41.43 2.92 32.40
C THR A 11 40.17 3.05 31.57
N ALA A 12 39.03 2.88 32.23
CA ALA A 12 37.70 3.01 31.65
C ALA A 12 37.49 4.45 31.16
N ALA A 13 37.70 4.69 29.89
CA ALA A 13 37.09 5.83 29.17
C ALA A 13 35.67 5.44 28.87
N THR A 14 34.72 5.81 29.72
CA THR A 14 33.29 5.74 29.46
C THR A 14 32.98 6.74 28.35
N ILE A 15 33.06 6.28 27.09
CA ILE A 15 32.46 7.00 25.97
C ILE A 15 30.97 6.75 26.07
N THR A 16 30.26 7.65 26.75
CA THR A 16 28.81 7.81 26.61
C THR A 16 28.57 8.34 25.20
N THR A 17 28.53 7.44 24.22
CA THR A 17 27.88 7.72 22.97
C THR A 17 26.38 7.82 23.24
N GLY A 18 25.95 9.05 23.57
CA GLY A 18 24.54 9.40 23.54
C GLY A 18 24.01 9.15 22.13
N LEU A 19 23.51 7.95 21.90
CA LEU A 19 22.53 7.70 20.83
C LEU A 19 21.26 8.47 21.22
N THR A 20 21.29 9.78 21.01
CA THR A 20 20.07 10.55 20.81
C THR A 20 19.43 9.98 19.55
N GLN A 21 18.57 8.96 19.72
CA GLN A 21 17.51 8.72 18.77
C GLN A 21 16.77 10.06 18.66
N ALA A 22 17.06 10.77 17.60
CA ALA A 22 16.25 11.87 17.17
C ALA A 22 14.86 11.27 16.93
N LYS A 23 13.96 11.38 17.92
CA LYS A 23 12.54 11.31 17.70
C LYS A 23 12.28 12.37 16.68
N ALA A 24 12.17 11.99 15.43
CA ALA A 24 11.54 12.81 14.39
C ALA A 24 10.11 12.99 14.84
N ASN A 25 9.87 14.02 15.65
CA ASN A 25 8.54 14.56 15.87
C ASN A 25 8.07 15.02 14.50
N ALA A 26 7.32 14.16 13.81
CA ALA A 26 6.45 14.55 12.72
C ALA A 26 5.26 15.34 13.31
N ALA A 27 5.54 16.50 13.89
CA ALA A 27 4.58 17.54 14.18
C ALA A 27 4.30 18.32 12.89
N GLY A 28 3.99 17.59 11.82
CA GLY A 28 3.49 18.15 10.56
C GLY A 28 2.14 17.51 10.28
N GLY A 29 1.10 18.32 10.08
CA GLY A 29 -0.20 17.85 9.64
C GLY A 29 -0.09 16.93 8.42
N ILE A 30 -1.10 16.11 8.19
CA ILE A 30 -1.16 15.18 7.06
C ILE A 30 -0.94 15.95 5.77
N LEU A 31 0.08 15.57 5.00
CA LEU A 31 0.39 16.19 3.72
C LEU A 31 -0.52 15.60 2.63
N LYS A 32 -1.44 16.41 2.10
CA LYS A 32 -2.39 15.98 1.07
C LYS A 32 -1.98 16.53 -0.29
N PRO A 33 -2.03 15.71 -1.35
CA PRO A 33 -1.85 16.23 -2.71
C PRO A 33 -3.08 17.02 -3.16
N LEU A 34 -2.90 17.88 -4.16
CA LEU A 34 -4.04 18.55 -4.81
C LEU A 34 -4.91 17.54 -5.55
N ARG A 35 -6.23 17.75 -5.54
CA ARG A 35 -7.18 16.94 -6.33
C ARG A 35 -6.94 17.07 -7.83
N LEU A 36 -7.25 16.03 -8.57
CA LEU A 36 -7.22 16.04 -10.02
C LEU A 36 -8.29 16.98 -10.59
N ARG A 37 -7.97 17.56 -11.72
CA ARG A 37 -8.91 18.37 -12.53
C ARG A 37 -8.84 17.89 -13.97
N PRO A 38 -9.91 18.05 -14.76
CA PRO A 38 -9.85 17.80 -16.20
C PRO A 38 -8.64 18.52 -16.83
N GLY A 39 -7.92 17.85 -17.71
CA GLY A 39 -6.70 18.34 -18.33
C GLY A 39 -5.43 18.26 -17.48
N ALA A 40 -5.49 17.78 -16.24
CA ALA A 40 -4.30 17.60 -15.40
C ALA A 40 -3.34 16.54 -16.00
N GLY A 41 -2.03 16.82 -15.90
CA GLY A 41 -0.99 15.90 -16.38
C GLY A 41 -0.82 14.68 -15.47
N VAL A 42 -0.71 13.52 -16.06
CA VAL A 42 -0.42 12.24 -15.38
C VAL A 42 0.87 11.65 -15.92
N GLY A 43 1.86 11.50 -15.06
CA GLY A 43 3.11 10.83 -15.38
C GLY A 43 2.95 9.31 -15.35
N LEU A 44 3.13 8.66 -16.50
CA LEU A 44 3.13 7.20 -16.62
C LEU A 44 4.53 6.68 -16.32
N ILE A 45 4.64 5.76 -15.36
CA ILE A 45 5.90 5.22 -14.86
C ILE A 45 5.89 3.69 -14.82
N SER A 46 7.06 3.05 -14.91
CA SER A 46 7.24 1.59 -14.78
C SER A 46 8.15 1.26 -13.59
N PRO A 47 7.71 1.50 -12.32
CA PRO A 47 8.57 1.32 -11.15
C PRO A 47 8.79 -0.15 -10.76
N ALA A 48 8.00 -1.06 -11.32
CA ALA A 48 7.98 -2.49 -11.03
C ALA A 48 8.38 -3.32 -12.25
N SER A 49 7.48 -4.16 -12.77
CA SER A 49 7.76 -5.01 -13.94
C SER A 49 7.78 -4.25 -15.26
N ALA A 50 8.54 -4.79 -16.20
CA ALA A 50 8.59 -4.28 -17.58
C ALA A 50 7.25 -4.51 -18.30
N THR A 51 6.91 -3.57 -19.19
CA THR A 51 5.80 -3.70 -20.13
C THR A 51 6.37 -4.11 -21.49
N PHE A 52 6.04 -5.33 -21.93
CA PHE A 52 6.65 -5.93 -23.13
C PHE A 52 5.85 -5.65 -24.39
N VAL A 53 4.56 -5.40 -24.26
CA VAL A 53 3.61 -5.26 -25.34
C VAL A 53 3.27 -3.79 -25.52
N ARG A 54 3.53 -3.24 -26.69
CA ARG A 54 3.25 -1.83 -26.99
C ARG A 54 1.77 -1.48 -26.81
N GLU A 55 0.88 -2.42 -27.13
CA GLU A 55 -0.56 -2.22 -27.00
C GLU A 55 -0.99 -2.01 -25.52
N GLU A 56 -0.33 -2.65 -24.55
CA GLU A 56 -0.55 -2.39 -23.14
C GLU A 56 -0.31 -0.91 -22.79
N LEU A 57 0.72 -0.29 -23.36
CA LEU A 57 1.00 1.14 -23.16
C LEU A 57 -0.06 2.02 -23.82
N ASN A 58 -0.52 1.67 -25.03
CA ASN A 58 -1.57 2.39 -25.73
C ASN A 58 -2.88 2.36 -24.92
N ILE A 59 -3.26 1.19 -24.40
CA ILE A 59 -4.45 1.03 -23.53
C ILE A 59 -4.37 1.97 -22.31
N VAL A 60 -3.22 2.06 -21.66
CA VAL A 60 -3.04 2.95 -20.49
C VAL A 60 -3.14 4.42 -20.91
N VAL A 61 -2.54 4.80 -22.03
CA VAL A 61 -2.64 6.17 -22.58
C VAL A 61 -4.09 6.52 -22.86
N ASP A 62 -4.83 5.62 -23.48
CA ASP A 62 -6.25 5.84 -23.81
C ASP A 62 -7.13 5.88 -22.56
N ALA A 63 -6.86 5.03 -21.56
CA ALA A 63 -7.55 5.08 -20.26
C ALA A 63 -7.36 6.44 -19.57
N VAL A 64 -6.13 6.97 -19.54
CA VAL A 64 -5.83 8.29 -18.96
C VAL A 64 -6.57 9.40 -19.72
N ARG A 65 -6.59 9.35 -21.06
CA ARG A 65 -7.35 10.30 -21.87
C ARG A 65 -8.86 10.20 -21.63
N ALA A 66 -9.40 8.99 -21.50
CA ALA A 66 -10.81 8.75 -21.20
C ALA A 66 -11.21 9.25 -19.79
N LEU A 67 -10.27 9.31 -18.86
CA LEU A 67 -10.46 9.96 -17.57
C LEU A 67 -10.52 11.51 -17.67
N GLY A 68 -10.21 12.08 -18.86
CA GLY A 68 -10.12 13.52 -19.08
C GLY A 68 -8.77 14.12 -18.65
N LEU A 69 -7.71 13.30 -18.61
CA LEU A 69 -6.37 13.67 -18.17
C LEU A 69 -5.37 13.63 -19.34
N VAL A 70 -4.21 14.24 -19.15
CA VAL A 70 -3.15 14.31 -20.17
C VAL A 70 -2.00 13.37 -19.79
N PRO A 71 -1.73 12.27 -20.54
CA PRO A 71 -0.66 11.35 -20.24
C PRO A 71 0.71 11.92 -20.64
N TYR A 72 1.68 11.79 -19.74
CA TYR A 72 3.11 12.07 -19.97
C TYR A 72 3.89 10.77 -19.75
N LEU A 73 4.64 10.36 -20.75
CA LEU A 73 5.40 9.13 -20.69
C LEU A 73 6.80 9.43 -20.09
N ALA A 74 7.18 8.64 -19.09
CA ALA A 74 8.51 8.76 -18.52
C ALA A 74 9.60 8.33 -19.55
N PRO A 75 10.80 8.90 -19.50
CA PRO A 75 11.88 8.57 -20.42
C PRO A 75 12.22 7.08 -20.46
N HIS A 76 12.18 6.40 -19.31
CA HIS A 76 12.52 4.99 -19.20
C HIS A 76 11.30 4.05 -19.17
N LEU A 77 10.09 4.56 -19.52
CA LEU A 77 8.82 3.82 -19.40
C LEU A 77 8.84 2.45 -20.10
N SER A 78 9.53 2.36 -21.24
CA SER A 78 9.64 1.14 -22.05
C SER A 78 10.97 0.42 -21.83
N SER A 79 11.75 0.82 -20.84
CA SER A 79 13.03 0.17 -20.52
C SER A 79 12.81 -1.22 -19.93
N ARG A 80 13.86 -2.05 -20.02
CA ARG A 80 13.83 -3.41 -19.54
C ARG A 80 15.17 -3.83 -18.94
N TYR A 81 15.10 -4.48 -17.78
CA TYR A 81 16.24 -5.18 -17.18
C TYR A 81 15.73 -6.52 -16.58
N GLY A 82 15.84 -7.58 -17.38
CA GLY A 82 15.16 -8.84 -17.06
C GLY A 82 13.64 -8.66 -17.02
N TYR A 83 13.02 -8.97 -15.90
CA TYR A 83 11.59 -8.76 -15.66
C TYR A 83 11.25 -7.34 -15.18
N LEU A 84 12.25 -6.52 -14.81
CA LEU A 84 12.07 -5.16 -14.28
C LEU A 84 11.89 -4.14 -15.41
N GLY A 85 11.14 -3.08 -15.15
CA GLY A 85 10.91 -1.92 -16.04
C GLY A 85 12.13 -1.01 -16.23
N GLY A 86 13.35 -1.56 -16.19
CA GLY A 86 14.63 -0.86 -16.30
C GLY A 86 15.51 -1.02 -15.07
N LYS A 87 16.68 -0.38 -15.05
CA LYS A 87 17.56 -0.35 -13.89
C LYS A 87 16.93 0.44 -12.75
N ASP A 88 17.28 0.12 -11.51
CA ASP A 88 16.67 0.72 -10.32
C ASP A 88 16.79 2.25 -10.30
N LYS A 89 17.94 2.80 -10.69
CA LYS A 89 18.19 4.24 -10.75
C LYS A 89 17.37 4.93 -11.83
N ASP A 90 17.24 4.34 -13.00
CA ASP A 90 16.48 4.89 -14.12
C ASP A 90 14.98 4.98 -13.77
N ARG A 91 14.45 3.92 -13.14
CA ARG A 91 13.05 3.89 -12.64
C ARG A 91 12.80 4.94 -11.54
N ALA A 92 13.78 5.14 -10.65
CA ALA A 92 13.69 6.15 -9.59
C ALA A 92 13.83 7.57 -10.17
N GLU A 93 14.67 7.77 -11.18
CA GLU A 93 14.82 9.05 -11.87
C GLU A 93 13.51 9.50 -12.53
N ASP A 94 12.81 8.59 -13.20
CA ASP A 94 11.47 8.84 -13.76
C ASP A 94 10.51 9.36 -12.70
N ILE A 95 10.47 8.72 -11.51
CA ILE A 95 9.61 9.14 -10.39
C ILE A 95 10.04 10.51 -9.88
N ASN A 96 11.33 10.73 -9.60
CA ASN A 96 11.85 11.98 -9.08
C ASN A 96 11.59 13.15 -10.05
N SER A 97 11.85 12.93 -11.35
CA SER A 97 11.64 13.94 -12.38
C SER A 97 10.16 14.37 -12.46
N PHE A 98 9.24 13.41 -12.37
CA PHE A 98 7.81 13.71 -12.40
C PHE A 98 7.33 14.40 -11.12
N PHE A 99 7.89 14.07 -9.95
CA PHE A 99 7.60 14.86 -8.75
C PHE A 99 8.12 16.29 -8.86
N GLY A 100 9.26 16.52 -9.54
CA GLY A 100 9.79 17.85 -9.81
C GLY A 100 9.06 18.65 -10.89
N ASN A 101 8.34 17.98 -11.80
CA ASN A 101 7.72 18.61 -12.96
C ASN A 101 6.35 19.23 -12.62
N ARG A 102 6.21 20.55 -12.76
CA ARG A 102 4.96 21.29 -12.45
C ARG A 102 3.77 20.94 -13.36
N ALA A 103 4.01 20.39 -14.55
CA ALA A 103 2.93 19.94 -15.44
C ALA A 103 2.26 18.65 -14.98
N ILE A 104 2.89 17.91 -14.07
CA ILE A 104 2.39 16.62 -13.58
C ILE A 104 1.65 16.81 -12.25
N ALA A 105 0.41 16.36 -12.18
CA ALA A 105 -0.41 16.35 -10.97
C ALA A 105 -0.49 14.99 -10.29
N ALA A 106 -0.30 13.92 -11.06
CA ALA A 106 -0.34 12.55 -10.55
C ALA A 106 0.69 11.66 -11.22
N LEU A 107 1.12 10.61 -10.52
CA LEU A 107 1.92 9.50 -11.06
C LEU A 107 1.06 8.24 -11.07
N LEU A 108 1.03 7.55 -12.22
CA LEU A 108 0.30 6.32 -12.44
C LEU A 108 1.25 5.24 -12.96
N PRO A 109 1.58 4.21 -12.16
CA PRO A 109 2.31 3.05 -12.64
C PRO A 109 1.53 2.29 -13.71
N ILE A 110 2.20 1.82 -14.74
CA ILE A 110 1.58 0.99 -15.79
C ILE A 110 1.00 -0.27 -15.17
N LYS A 111 1.78 -0.97 -14.37
CA LYS A 111 1.40 -2.21 -13.66
C LYS A 111 2.26 -2.46 -12.42
N GLY A 112 1.85 -3.41 -11.61
CA GLY A 112 2.64 -3.98 -10.52
C GLY A 112 3.62 -5.04 -11.02
N GLY A 113 3.67 -6.17 -10.35
CA GLY A 113 4.58 -7.28 -10.60
C GLY A 113 5.65 -7.37 -9.52
N TRP A 114 6.90 -6.99 -9.81
CA TRP A 114 8.01 -7.11 -8.86
C TRP A 114 8.98 -5.94 -8.99
N GLY A 115 9.59 -5.55 -7.87
CA GLY A 115 10.79 -4.73 -7.84
C GLY A 115 10.59 -3.25 -7.54
N SER A 116 9.40 -2.79 -7.18
CA SER A 116 9.19 -1.40 -6.76
C SER A 116 9.90 -1.06 -5.45
N SER A 117 10.09 -2.03 -4.55
CA SER A 117 10.85 -1.82 -3.31
C SER A 117 12.33 -1.46 -3.57
N ARG A 118 12.90 -1.88 -4.71
CA ARG A 118 14.29 -1.60 -5.08
C ARG A 118 14.54 -0.14 -5.43
N VAL A 119 13.50 0.61 -5.82
CA VAL A 119 13.66 2.04 -6.16
C VAL A 119 13.67 2.94 -4.91
N LEU A 120 13.16 2.47 -3.78
CA LEU A 120 13.00 3.26 -2.55
C LEU A 120 14.29 3.97 -2.09
N PRO A 121 15.48 3.35 -2.10
CA PRO A 121 16.72 4.02 -1.69
C PRO A 121 17.16 5.17 -2.60
N TYR A 122 16.63 5.27 -3.83
CA TYR A 122 17.01 6.25 -4.85
C TYR A 122 16.00 7.39 -5.01
N LEU A 123 14.91 7.40 -4.23
CA LEU A 123 13.92 8.46 -4.29
C LEU A 123 14.39 9.71 -3.53
N ASP A 124 14.11 10.87 -4.11
CA ASP A 124 14.34 12.18 -3.50
C ASP A 124 13.12 12.56 -2.62
N TYR A 125 13.10 12.07 -1.39
CA TYR A 125 12.01 12.33 -0.45
C TYR A 125 11.83 13.82 -0.09
N PRO A 126 12.88 14.63 0.07
CA PRO A 126 12.76 16.08 0.18
C PRO A 126 12.03 16.73 -1.00
N LEU A 127 12.37 16.36 -2.24
CA LEU A 127 11.71 16.81 -3.45
C LEU A 127 10.23 16.42 -3.46
N ILE A 128 9.92 15.15 -3.15
CA ILE A 128 8.55 14.61 -3.08
C ILE A 128 7.73 15.39 -2.05
N ARG A 129 8.27 15.60 -0.84
CA ARG A 129 7.61 16.36 0.21
C ARG A 129 7.31 17.81 -0.18
N LYS A 130 8.21 18.43 -0.93
CA LYS A 130 8.06 19.82 -1.41
C LYS A 130 7.05 19.95 -2.55
N ASN A 131 6.82 18.87 -3.29
CA ASN A 131 5.93 18.83 -4.45
C ASN A 131 4.89 17.68 -4.28
N PRO A 132 3.95 17.78 -3.33
CA PRO A 132 2.99 16.72 -3.05
C PRO A 132 2.09 16.50 -4.27
N LYS A 133 2.12 15.27 -4.81
CA LYS A 133 1.33 14.82 -5.96
C LYS A 133 0.62 13.53 -5.62
N ILE A 134 -0.47 13.25 -6.33
CA ILE A 134 -1.13 11.95 -6.26
C ILE A 134 -0.17 10.89 -6.78
N ILE A 135 -0.01 9.81 -6.02
CA ILE A 135 0.55 8.56 -6.51
C ILE A 135 -0.41 7.44 -6.12
N VAL A 136 -0.83 6.66 -7.10
CA VAL A 136 -1.85 5.62 -6.94
C VAL A 136 -1.38 4.32 -7.58
N GLY A 137 -1.62 3.21 -6.91
CA GLY A 137 -1.33 1.88 -7.41
C GLY A 137 -1.55 0.81 -6.35
N PHE A 138 -1.49 -0.46 -6.74
CA PHE A 138 -1.67 -1.62 -5.88
C PHE A 138 -0.68 -2.74 -6.24
N SER A 139 -0.79 -3.89 -5.58
CA SER A 139 0.13 -5.00 -5.78
C SER A 139 1.55 -4.61 -5.39
N ASP A 140 2.57 -4.89 -6.20
CA ASP A 140 3.96 -4.51 -5.92
C ASP A 140 4.15 -3.00 -5.65
N ILE A 141 3.27 -2.13 -6.19
CA ILE A 141 3.31 -0.68 -5.94
C ILE A 141 3.06 -0.34 -4.46
N THR A 142 2.58 -1.28 -3.67
CA THR A 142 2.46 -1.13 -2.21
C THR A 142 3.76 -0.65 -1.57
N ALA A 143 4.93 -1.18 -1.98
CA ALA A 143 6.21 -0.71 -1.43
C ALA A 143 6.44 0.77 -1.70
N LEU A 144 6.11 1.24 -2.90
CA LEU A 144 6.31 2.62 -3.32
C LEU A 144 5.39 3.58 -2.56
N ILE A 145 4.08 3.27 -2.48
CA ILE A 145 3.11 4.13 -1.79
C ILE A 145 3.34 4.17 -0.28
N LEU A 146 3.69 3.03 0.34
CA LEU A 146 4.03 2.98 1.76
C LEU A 146 5.36 3.69 2.05
N GLY A 147 6.40 3.47 1.24
CA GLY A 147 7.70 4.09 1.42
C GLY A 147 7.67 5.61 1.27
N ILE A 148 6.94 6.13 0.29
CA ILE A 148 6.71 7.58 0.13
C ILE A 148 5.95 8.13 1.33
N HIS A 149 4.86 7.48 1.76
CA HIS A 149 4.12 7.91 2.94
C HIS A 149 5.00 7.92 4.21
N ALA A 150 5.73 6.84 4.45
CA ALA A 150 6.62 6.71 5.63
C ALA A 150 7.66 7.83 5.72
N LYS A 151 8.24 8.21 4.58
CA LYS A 151 9.34 9.19 4.51
C LYS A 151 8.87 10.64 4.44
N THR A 152 7.67 10.89 3.93
CA THR A 152 7.23 12.26 3.63
C THR A 152 5.97 12.68 4.38
N GLY A 153 5.16 11.75 4.86
CA GLY A 153 3.83 11.99 5.39
C GLY A 153 2.78 12.30 4.32
N LEU A 154 3.14 12.18 3.03
CA LEU A 154 2.21 12.37 1.92
C LEU A 154 1.14 11.29 1.93
N VAL A 155 -0.14 11.69 1.82
CA VAL A 155 -1.22 10.74 1.54
C VAL A 155 -1.00 10.18 0.14
N THR A 156 -0.86 8.85 0.07
CA THR A 156 -0.75 8.08 -1.17
C THR A 156 -1.97 7.18 -1.32
N PHE A 157 -2.11 6.47 -2.44
CA PHE A 157 -3.36 5.77 -2.70
C PHE A 157 -3.11 4.32 -3.13
N HIS A 158 -3.71 3.38 -2.38
CA HIS A 158 -3.91 2.02 -2.87
C HIS A 158 -5.11 2.04 -3.82
N GLY A 159 -4.90 1.70 -5.07
CA GLY A 159 -5.94 1.79 -6.10
C GLY A 159 -5.45 1.36 -7.48
N PRO A 160 -6.20 1.66 -8.54
CA PRO A 160 -5.90 1.18 -9.89
C PRO A 160 -4.49 1.52 -10.37
N ASN A 161 -3.82 0.56 -11.01
CA ASN A 161 -2.69 0.79 -11.91
C ASN A 161 -3.22 1.11 -13.32
N GLY A 162 -2.36 1.52 -14.24
CA GLY A 162 -2.75 1.86 -15.60
C GLY A 162 -3.49 0.75 -16.35
N LEU A 163 -3.00 -0.50 -16.23
CA LEU A 163 -3.56 -1.69 -16.90
C LEU A 163 -4.72 -2.38 -16.16
N THR A 164 -5.35 -1.73 -15.22
CA THR A 164 -6.58 -2.26 -14.61
C THR A 164 -7.76 -2.15 -15.58
N SER A 165 -8.87 -2.83 -15.27
CA SER A 165 -10.03 -2.91 -16.16
C SER A 165 -10.78 -1.59 -16.38
N TRP A 166 -10.59 -0.61 -15.49
CA TRP A 166 -11.29 0.68 -15.49
C TRP A 166 -12.82 0.54 -15.62
N ARG A 167 -13.41 -0.50 -15.01
CA ARG A 167 -14.86 -0.69 -14.97
C ARG A 167 -15.55 0.48 -14.27
N THR A 168 -16.85 0.63 -14.50
CA THR A 168 -17.64 1.77 -14.04
C THR A 168 -17.51 2.06 -12.54
N ASN A 169 -17.66 1.05 -11.68
CA ASN A 169 -17.60 1.26 -10.23
C ASN A 169 -16.20 1.66 -9.77
N GLN A 170 -15.16 1.04 -10.31
CA GLN A 170 -13.77 1.40 -10.07
C GLN A 170 -13.48 2.84 -10.49
N THR A 171 -13.86 3.20 -11.71
CA THR A 171 -13.69 4.55 -12.27
C THR A 171 -14.44 5.61 -11.45
N ASN A 172 -15.69 5.31 -11.07
CA ASN A 172 -16.49 6.20 -10.24
C ASN A 172 -15.87 6.41 -8.87
N ASN A 173 -15.40 5.33 -8.22
CA ASN A 173 -14.74 5.44 -6.93
C ASN A 173 -13.44 6.26 -7.03
N PHE A 174 -12.61 6.02 -8.05
CA PHE A 174 -11.42 6.80 -8.34
C PHE A 174 -11.73 8.30 -8.51
N ARG A 175 -12.79 8.64 -9.28
CA ARG A 175 -13.21 10.03 -9.49
C ARG A 175 -13.72 10.68 -8.21
N ARG A 176 -14.53 9.97 -7.42
CA ARG A 176 -15.06 10.50 -6.14
C ARG A 176 -13.93 10.86 -5.18
N VAL A 177 -12.92 10.00 -5.06
CA VAL A 177 -11.81 10.22 -4.13
C VAL A 177 -10.83 11.26 -4.66
N LEU A 178 -10.36 11.13 -5.91
CA LEU A 178 -9.23 11.91 -6.42
C LEU A 178 -9.61 13.19 -7.15
N PHE A 179 -10.82 13.28 -7.72
CA PHE A 179 -11.28 14.50 -8.38
C PHE A 179 -12.24 15.30 -7.50
N ALA A 180 -13.24 14.65 -6.94
CA ALA A 180 -14.25 15.34 -6.13
C ALA A 180 -13.76 15.60 -4.70
N GLY A 181 -12.79 14.83 -4.19
CA GLY A 181 -12.34 14.92 -2.80
C GLY A 181 -13.42 14.50 -1.80
N GLU A 182 -14.28 13.55 -2.19
CA GLU A 182 -15.34 13.07 -1.33
C GLU A 182 -14.81 12.22 -0.18
N LYS A 183 -15.51 12.29 0.96
CA LYS A 183 -15.35 11.37 2.08
C LYS A 183 -16.21 10.14 1.81
N VAL A 184 -15.57 9.09 1.28
CA VAL A 184 -16.25 7.87 0.87
C VAL A 184 -16.39 6.91 2.05
N THR A 185 -17.53 6.22 2.13
CA THR A 185 -17.70 5.02 2.96
C THR A 185 -17.64 3.80 2.05
N TYR A 186 -16.71 2.91 2.34
CA TYR A 186 -16.55 1.64 1.64
C TYR A 186 -17.27 0.55 2.44
N GLN A 187 -18.04 -0.25 1.73
CA GLN A 187 -18.73 -1.42 2.24
C GLN A 187 -18.88 -2.42 1.10
N ASN A 188 -18.78 -3.71 1.41
CA ASN A 188 -19.04 -4.72 0.42
C ASN A 188 -20.49 -4.61 -0.06
N GLN A 189 -20.64 -4.42 -1.36
CA GLN A 189 -21.94 -4.50 -2.01
C GLN A 189 -22.21 -5.95 -2.39
N LYS A 190 -23.49 -6.32 -2.41
CA LYS A 190 -23.92 -7.63 -2.93
C LYS A 190 -23.43 -7.79 -4.37
N ASP A 191 -22.80 -8.91 -4.65
CA ASP A 191 -22.33 -9.22 -6.00
C ASP A 191 -23.48 -9.65 -6.90
N SER A 192 -23.36 -9.44 -8.22
CA SER A 192 -24.38 -9.86 -9.18
C SER A 192 -24.67 -11.37 -9.11
N ASP A 193 -23.66 -12.17 -8.81
CA ASP A 193 -23.80 -13.62 -8.64
C ASP A 193 -24.72 -13.99 -7.45
N ASP A 194 -24.87 -13.07 -6.49
CA ASP A 194 -25.71 -13.25 -5.31
C ASP A 194 -27.09 -12.56 -5.42
N GLU A 195 -27.40 -11.86 -6.52
CA GLU A 195 -28.66 -11.12 -6.67
C GLU A 195 -29.90 -12.00 -6.49
N ASN A 196 -29.83 -13.26 -6.98
CA ASN A 196 -30.91 -14.24 -6.89
C ASN A 196 -30.77 -15.20 -5.71
N ARG A 197 -29.86 -14.94 -4.76
CA ARG A 197 -29.66 -15.76 -3.57
C ARG A 197 -30.35 -15.15 -2.35
N LEU A 198 -30.84 -16.01 -1.47
CA LEU A 198 -31.42 -15.58 -0.19
C LEU A 198 -30.42 -14.83 0.68
N MET A 199 -29.14 -15.24 0.62
CA MET A 199 -28.05 -14.66 1.42
C MET A 199 -26.86 -14.33 0.52
N GLN A 200 -26.02 -13.39 0.98
CA GLN A 200 -24.72 -13.11 0.37
C GLN A 200 -23.76 -14.25 0.65
N VAL A 201 -23.11 -14.75 -0.41
CA VAL A 201 -22.07 -15.78 -0.35
C VAL A 201 -20.73 -15.19 -0.75
N LYS A 202 -20.69 -14.49 -1.89
CA LYS A 202 -19.46 -13.89 -2.43
C LYS A 202 -19.10 -12.61 -1.66
N TYR A 203 -17.85 -12.49 -1.27
CA TYR A 203 -17.34 -11.36 -0.47
C TYR A 203 -18.09 -11.14 0.86
N ARG A 204 -18.50 -12.21 1.49
CA ARG A 204 -19.17 -12.15 2.79
C ARG A 204 -18.20 -11.65 3.85
N ILE A 205 -18.65 -10.68 4.65
CA ILE A 205 -17.92 -10.18 5.81
C ILE A 205 -17.93 -11.21 6.94
N GLN A 206 -16.77 -11.45 7.52
CA GLN A 206 -16.58 -12.31 8.68
C GLN A 206 -15.93 -11.49 9.80
N THR A 207 -16.70 -11.15 10.81
CA THR A 207 -16.22 -10.37 11.97
C THR A 207 -15.31 -11.24 12.83
N ILE A 208 -14.05 -10.81 13.02
CA ILE A 208 -13.09 -11.46 13.93
C ILE A 208 -13.29 -10.95 15.34
N ASN A 209 -13.22 -9.64 15.53
CA ASN A 209 -13.54 -8.96 16.77
C ASN A 209 -14.48 -7.79 16.45
N PRO A 210 -15.67 -7.73 17.07
CA PRO A 210 -16.61 -6.62 16.84
C PRO A 210 -16.09 -5.31 17.43
N GLY A 211 -16.61 -4.20 16.94
CA GLY A 211 -16.32 -2.87 17.48
C GLY A 211 -16.03 -1.84 16.41
N ILE A 212 -15.83 -0.61 16.89
CA ILE A 212 -15.54 0.57 16.09
C ILE A 212 -14.14 1.07 16.47
N ALA A 213 -13.34 1.40 15.47
CA ALA A 213 -12.01 2.00 15.66
C ALA A 213 -11.80 3.18 14.72
N LYS A 214 -10.94 4.12 15.16
CA LYS A 214 -10.47 5.24 14.34
C LYS A 214 -8.96 5.23 14.28
N GLY A 215 -8.41 5.57 13.13
CA GLY A 215 -6.96 5.63 12.93
C GLY A 215 -6.59 5.98 11.50
N LYS A 216 -5.30 6.14 11.25
CA LYS A 216 -4.78 6.26 9.89
C LYS A 216 -4.93 4.94 9.18
N LEU A 217 -5.45 4.96 7.96
CA LEU A 217 -5.53 3.76 7.13
C LEU A 217 -4.15 3.50 6.50
N ILE A 218 -3.55 2.36 6.81
CA ILE A 218 -2.26 1.91 6.27
C ILE A 218 -2.47 0.49 5.74
N GLY A 219 -1.81 0.13 4.65
CA GLY A 219 -1.88 -1.24 4.16
C GLY A 219 -1.62 -1.38 2.66
N GLY A 220 -1.96 -2.55 2.13
CA GLY A 220 -1.80 -2.96 0.75
C GLY A 220 -1.53 -4.45 0.64
N ASN A 221 -0.70 -4.83 -0.35
CA ASN A 221 -0.34 -6.22 -0.56
C ASN A 221 0.52 -6.77 0.58
N LEU A 222 0.10 -7.91 1.17
CA LEU A 222 0.73 -8.51 2.35
C LEU A 222 2.16 -8.98 2.07
N SER A 223 2.39 -9.64 0.93
CA SER A 223 3.72 -10.12 0.53
C SER A 223 4.71 -8.96 0.45
N VAL A 224 4.28 -7.85 -0.14
CA VAL A 224 5.11 -6.65 -0.31
C VAL A 224 5.34 -5.92 1.02
N LEU A 225 4.30 -5.78 1.85
CA LEU A 225 4.43 -5.20 3.19
C LEU A 225 5.40 -6.03 4.05
N SER A 226 5.26 -7.37 4.02
CA SER A 226 6.15 -8.28 4.72
C SER A 226 7.59 -8.16 4.22
N ALA A 227 7.80 -7.99 2.91
CA ALA A 227 9.14 -7.86 2.33
C ALA A 227 9.87 -6.56 2.73
N ILE A 228 9.14 -5.49 3.05
CA ILE A 228 9.75 -4.24 3.54
C ILE A 228 9.70 -4.09 5.06
N ALA A 229 9.13 -5.05 5.79
CA ALA A 229 9.08 -5.04 7.25
C ALA A 229 10.51 -4.95 7.85
N GLY A 230 10.67 -4.16 8.90
CA GLY A 230 11.98 -3.88 9.51
C GLY A 230 12.82 -2.84 8.76
N SER A 231 12.39 -2.35 7.61
CA SER A 231 13.05 -1.28 6.88
C SER A 231 12.51 0.11 7.28
N PRO A 232 13.25 1.20 6.97
CA PRO A 232 12.77 2.55 7.25
C PRO A 232 11.65 3.03 6.29
N TYR A 233 11.10 2.14 5.47
CA TYR A 233 10.08 2.42 4.48
C TYR A 233 8.68 1.92 4.91
N VAL A 234 8.57 1.27 6.06
CA VAL A 234 7.29 0.95 6.67
C VAL A 234 6.79 2.15 7.47
N PRO A 235 5.55 2.61 7.25
CA PRO A 235 4.94 3.66 8.07
C PRO A 235 4.85 3.25 9.54
N ASN A 236 4.80 4.21 10.45
CA ASN A 236 4.45 3.93 11.84
C ASN A 236 3.00 3.44 11.91
N LEU A 237 2.79 2.26 12.49
CA LEU A 237 1.48 1.62 12.64
C LEU A 237 0.84 1.86 14.02
N ASP A 238 1.46 2.61 14.92
CA ASP A 238 0.89 2.93 16.23
C ASP A 238 -0.45 3.66 16.07
N GLY A 239 -1.52 3.06 16.54
CA GLY A 239 -2.89 3.58 16.40
C GLY A 239 -3.45 3.54 14.97
N ALA A 240 -2.81 2.84 14.04
CA ALA A 240 -3.28 2.71 12.67
C ALA A 240 -4.35 1.61 12.53
N ILE A 241 -5.14 1.73 11.46
CA ILE A 241 -5.98 0.66 10.94
C ILE A 241 -5.20 0.03 9.79
N LEU A 242 -4.78 -1.21 9.99
CA LEU A 242 -4.04 -1.95 8.98
C LEU A 242 -5.00 -2.76 8.10
N PHE A 243 -4.90 -2.59 6.79
CA PHE A 243 -5.54 -3.50 5.84
C PHE A 243 -4.50 -4.26 5.03
N VAL A 244 -4.78 -5.52 4.73
CA VAL A 244 -3.92 -6.35 3.87
C VAL A 244 -4.77 -7.16 2.88
N GLU A 245 -4.19 -7.46 1.73
CA GLU A 245 -4.74 -8.31 0.68
C GLU A 245 -3.60 -9.08 0.00
N ASP A 246 -3.88 -10.16 -0.71
CA ASP A 246 -2.85 -10.82 -1.51
C ASP A 246 -3.42 -11.60 -2.70
N ILE A 247 -2.54 -12.17 -3.51
CA ILE A 247 -2.88 -13.00 -4.67
C ILE A 247 -1.84 -14.09 -4.90
N GLY A 248 -2.32 -15.31 -5.19
CA GLY A 248 -1.47 -16.41 -5.69
C GLY A 248 -0.51 -17.00 -4.67
N GLU A 249 -0.72 -16.78 -3.39
CA GLU A 249 0.11 -17.30 -2.31
C GLU A 249 -0.44 -18.60 -1.73
N ASN A 250 0.45 -19.53 -1.37
CA ASN A 250 0.05 -20.69 -0.60
C ASN A 250 -0.26 -20.28 0.85
N ILE A 251 -1.22 -20.95 1.50
CA ILE A 251 -1.67 -20.59 2.86
C ILE A 251 -0.51 -20.55 3.85
N TYR A 252 0.44 -21.50 3.79
CA TYR A 252 1.61 -21.51 4.67
C TYR A 252 2.51 -20.26 4.49
N ARG A 253 2.49 -19.62 3.30
CA ARG A 253 3.23 -18.37 3.06
C ARG A 253 2.50 -17.20 3.69
N ILE A 254 1.17 -17.16 3.60
CA ILE A 254 0.35 -16.16 4.30
C ILE A 254 0.58 -16.26 5.81
N ASP A 255 0.56 -17.47 6.39
CA ASP A 255 0.86 -17.70 7.81
C ASP A 255 2.26 -17.19 8.18
N ARG A 256 3.27 -17.50 7.36
CA ARG A 256 4.65 -17.02 7.59
C ARG A 256 4.74 -15.49 7.55
N MET A 257 4.07 -14.85 6.61
CA MET A 257 4.07 -13.39 6.49
C MET A 257 3.34 -12.72 7.65
N MET A 258 2.17 -13.23 8.05
CA MET A 258 1.43 -12.74 9.22
C MET A 258 2.25 -12.93 10.50
N THR A 259 2.89 -14.09 10.68
CA THR A 259 3.81 -14.36 11.78
C THR A 259 5.01 -13.42 11.76
N HIS A 260 5.60 -13.16 10.58
CA HIS A 260 6.71 -12.20 10.47
C HIS A 260 6.29 -10.80 10.91
N LEU A 261 5.16 -10.28 10.44
CA LEU A 261 4.65 -8.96 10.86
C LEU A 261 4.39 -8.89 12.37
N LYS A 262 3.86 -9.98 12.95
CA LYS A 262 3.64 -10.11 14.40
C LYS A 262 4.96 -10.07 15.18
N LEU A 263 5.95 -10.88 14.78
CA LEU A 263 7.27 -10.92 15.42
C LEU A 263 8.05 -9.61 15.26
N ALA A 264 7.82 -8.87 14.18
CA ALA A 264 8.37 -7.54 13.94
C ALA A 264 7.66 -6.44 14.77
N GLY A 265 6.66 -6.79 15.59
CA GLY A 265 5.93 -5.84 16.46
C GLY A 265 4.94 -4.95 15.70
N LEU A 266 4.64 -5.24 14.43
CA LEU A 266 3.79 -4.39 13.61
C LEU A 266 2.30 -4.48 13.98
N PHE A 267 1.92 -5.48 14.77
CA PHE A 267 0.54 -5.63 15.26
C PHE A 267 0.31 -5.08 16.67
N ASP A 268 1.37 -4.76 17.41
CA ASP A 268 1.29 -4.51 18.87
C ASP A 268 0.40 -3.33 19.27
N LYS A 269 0.28 -2.32 18.41
CA LYS A 269 -0.40 -1.07 18.72
C LYS A 269 -1.42 -0.66 17.64
N LEU A 270 -1.89 -1.62 16.85
CA LEU A 270 -2.95 -1.34 15.88
C LEU A 270 -4.24 -0.91 16.58
N ALA A 271 -4.95 0.05 15.99
CA ALA A 271 -6.31 0.39 16.41
C ALA A 271 -7.37 -0.55 15.81
N GLY A 272 -7.09 -1.15 14.63
CA GLY A 272 -7.99 -2.06 13.96
C GLY A 272 -7.30 -2.80 12.82
N PHE A 273 -7.96 -3.87 12.33
CA PHE A 273 -7.41 -4.70 11.28
C PHE A 273 -8.47 -5.13 10.26
N ILE A 274 -8.08 -5.18 9.00
CA ILE A 274 -8.93 -5.60 7.88
C ILE A 274 -8.14 -6.57 7.01
N PHE A 275 -8.67 -7.78 6.81
CA PHE A 275 -8.18 -8.65 5.77
C PHE A 275 -9.11 -8.55 4.56
N GLY A 276 -8.55 -8.14 3.41
CA GLY A 276 -9.25 -8.06 2.13
C GLY A 276 -9.51 -9.44 1.51
N GLN A 277 -9.29 -9.54 0.21
CA GLN A 277 -9.33 -10.80 -0.51
C GLN A 277 -7.92 -11.37 -0.68
N CYS A 278 -7.81 -12.69 -0.70
CA CYS A 278 -6.62 -13.43 -1.10
C CYS A 278 -6.99 -14.26 -2.32
N ILE A 279 -6.81 -13.69 -3.49
CA ILE A 279 -7.25 -14.33 -4.73
C ILE A 279 -6.31 -15.46 -5.10
N ASN A 280 -6.88 -16.65 -5.39
CA ASN A 280 -6.10 -17.87 -5.70
C ASN A 280 -5.07 -18.25 -4.61
N CYS A 281 -5.36 -17.95 -3.35
CA CYS A 281 -4.58 -18.39 -2.22
C CYS A 281 -5.07 -19.78 -1.80
N LEU A 282 -4.29 -20.79 -2.15
CA LEU A 282 -4.70 -22.19 -2.01
C LEU A 282 -3.80 -22.93 -1.02
N PRO A 283 -4.32 -23.96 -0.34
CA PRO A 283 -3.50 -24.90 0.42
C PRO A 283 -2.44 -25.54 -0.47
N ASP A 284 -1.30 -25.92 0.13
CA ASP A 284 -0.33 -26.78 -0.53
C ASP A 284 -0.88 -28.22 -0.59
N ALA A 285 -0.68 -28.90 -1.73
CA ALA A 285 -1.28 -30.21 -1.98
C ALA A 285 -0.63 -31.35 -1.20
N ASP A 286 0.64 -31.18 -0.76
CA ASP A 286 1.44 -32.31 -0.27
C ASP A 286 1.40 -32.49 1.26
N TYR A 287 0.88 -31.52 2.00
CA TYR A 287 0.81 -31.54 3.47
C TYR A 287 -0.54 -31.04 3.96
N GLY A 288 -0.91 -31.40 5.17
CA GLY A 288 -2.04 -30.75 5.85
C GLY A 288 -1.85 -29.22 5.87
N SER A 289 -2.91 -28.46 5.70
CA SER A 289 -2.87 -27.00 5.67
C SER A 289 -3.88 -26.40 6.64
N LEU A 290 -3.53 -25.26 7.24
CA LEU A 290 -4.52 -24.35 7.79
C LEU A 290 -5.38 -23.78 6.64
N THR A 291 -6.59 -23.39 6.96
CA THR A 291 -7.36 -22.50 6.09
C THR A 291 -6.88 -21.08 6.23
N LEU A 292 -7.15 -20.23 5.24
CA LEU A 292 -6.82 -18.82 5.33
C LEU A 292 -7.53 -18.15 6.53
N GLU A 293 -8.75 -18.57 6.82
CA GLU A 293 -9.51 -18.10 7.97
C GLU A 293 -8.81 -18.42 9.28
N GLU A 294 -8.37 -19.66 9.49
CA GLU A 294 -7.62 -20.08 10.69
C GLU A 294 -6.35 -19.24 10.88
N VAL A 295 -5.56 -19.02 9.83
CA VAL A 295 -4.35 -18.18 9.90
C VAL A 295 -4.68 -16.76 10.36
N VAL A 296 -5.71 -16.14 9.78
CA VAL A 296 -6.09 -14.76 10.11
C VAL A 296 -6.63 -14.70 11.54
N TRP A 297 -7.48 -15.67 11.95
CA TRP A 297 -8.02 -15.74 13.31
C TRP A 297 -6.93 -15.93 14.35
N ASP A 298 -6.00 -16.84 14.15
CA ASP A 298 -4.92 -17.12 15.10
C ASP A 298 -4.01 -15.91 15.33
N CYS A 299 -3.80 -15.13 14.27
CA CYS A 299 -2.96 -13.94 14.35
C CYS A 299 -3.69 -12.73 14.95
N ILE A 300 -4.97 -12.53 14.63
CA ILE A 300 -5.67 -11.27 14.86
C ILE A 300 -6.66 -11.34 16.04
N LYS A 301 -7.34 -12.49 16.24
CA LYS A 301 -8.32 -12.64 17.33
C LYS A 301 -7.75 -12.28 18.71
N PRO A 302 -6.51 -12.70 19.07
CA PRO A 302 -5.92 -12.39 20.38
C PRO A 302 -5.63 -10.91 20.62
N LEU A 303 -5.55 -10.09 19.57
CA LEU A 303 -5.28 -8.65 19.70
C LEU A 303 -6.45 -7.89 20.31
N SER A 304 -7.66 -8.44 20.28
CA SER A 304 -8.89 -7.86 20.84
C SER A 304 -9.22 -6.46 20.28
N ILE A 305 -8.71 -6.11 19.10
CA ILE A 305 -9.02 -4.89 18.38
C ILE A 305 -10.15 -5.14 17.37
N PRO A 306 -10.95 -4.12 16.97
CA PRO A 306 -11.95 -4.27 15.92
C PRO A 306 -11.31 -4.80 14.63
N ALA A 307 -11.82 -5.94 14.14
CA ALA A 307 -11.21 -6.61 12.98
C ALA A 307 -12.23 -7.47 12.23
N TRP A 308 -12.08 -7.53 10.90
CA TRP A 308 -12.84 -8.46 10.06
C TRP A 308 -12.04 -8.94 8.85
N TYR A 309 -12.53 -10.03 8.26
CA TYR A 309 -12.05 -10.66 7.04
C TYR A 309 -13.11 -10.54 5.93
N GLY A 310 -12.65 -10.53 4.68
CA GLY A 310 -13.53 -10.58 3.50
C GLY A 310 -13.89 -9.22 2.93
N ALA A 311 -13.18 -8.13 3.30
CA ALA A 311 -13.37 -6.83 2.64
C ALA A 311 -13.13 -6.94 1.12
N LYS A 312 -13.94 -6.24 0.29
CA LYS A 312 -13.78 -6.23 -1.18
C LYS A 312 -12.61 -5.32 -1.58
N ILE A 313 -11.41 -5.68 -1.10
CA ILE A 313 -10.12 -5.02 -1.33
C ILE A 313 -9.14 -6.09 -1.81
N GLY A 314 -8.36 -5.81 -2.85
CA GLY A 314 -7.34 -6.72 -3.39
C GLY A 314 -7.37 -6.83 -4.90
N HIS A 315 -6.83 -7.94 -5.44
CA HIS A 315 -6.72 -8.21 -6.87
C HIS A 315 -8.08 -8.60 -7.47
N LEU A 316 -9.01 -7.66 -7.46
CA LEU A 316 -10.37 -7.80 -7.96
C LEU A 316 -10.54 -7.05 -9.28
N GLU A 317 -11.58 -7.40 -10.04
CA GLU A 317 -11.91 -6.68 -11.28
C GLU A 317 -12.30 -5.22 -11.03
N GLU A 318 -12.87 -4.93 -9.87
CA GLU A 318 -13.26 -3.59 -9.45
C GLU A 318 -12.48 -3.21 -8.18
N LEU A 319 -11.42 -2.45 -8.37
CA LEU A 319 -10.58 -1.93 -7.29
C LEU A 319 -11.19 -0.67 -6.69
N VAL A 320 -11.12 -0.56 -5.38
CA VAL A 320 -11.41 0.68 -4.67
C VAL A 320 -10.15 1.51 -4.50
N THR A 321 -10.29 2.82 -4.43
CA THR A 321 -9.18 3.76 -4.19
C THR A 321 -9.17 4.13 -2.71
N LEU A 322 -8.23 3.58 -1.95
CA LEU A 322 -8.09 3.76 -0.51
C LEU A 322 -6.93 4.72 -0.19
N PRO A 323 -7.14 5.74 0.65
CA PRO A 323 -6.10 6.70 0.98
C PRO A 323 -5.18 6.18 2.10
N ILE A 324 -3.91 5.98 1.80
CA ILE A 324 -2.88 5.61 2.78
C ILE A 324 -2.49 6.84 3.60
N GLY A 325 -2.60 6.73 4.91
CA GLY A 325 -2.26 7.78 5.87
C GLY A 325 -3.40 8.74 6.23
N ALA A 326 -4.56 8.67 5.55
CA ALA A 326 -5.73 9.45 5.92
C ALA A 326 -6.49 8.83 7.10
N GLN A 327 -7.21 9.68 7.86
CA GLN A 327 -8.02 9.24 8.98
C GLN A 327 -9.31 8.56 8.51
N VAL A 328 -9.55 7.37 9.03
CA VAL A 328 -10.77 6.61 8.80
C VAL A 328 -11.38 6.12 10.11
N GLN A 329 -12.66 5.79 10.06
CA GLN A 329 -13.35 5.01 11.07
C GLN A 329 -13.77 3.68 10.45
N ILE A 330 -13.57 2.60 11.18
CA ILE A 330 -14.07 1.28 10.80
C ILE A 330 -15.16 0.83 11.77
N ASP A 331 -16.12 0.07 11.26
CA ASP A 331 -17.04 -0.76 12.03
C ASP A 331 -16.85 -2.21 11.59
N ALA A 332 -16.25 -3.01 12.46
CA ALA A 332 -15.91 -4.39 12.16
C ALA A 332 -17.13 -5.32 12.07
N SER A 333 -18.23 -4.95 12.73
CA SER A 333 -19.48 -5.72 12.67
C SER A 333 -20.23 -5.48 11.35
N ALA A 334 -20.19 -4.23 10.86
CA ALA A 334 -20.81 -3.85 9.59
C ALA A 334 -19.87 -4.03 8.39
N GLY A 335 -18.58 -4.26 8.62
CA GLY A 335 -17.54 -4.35 7.57
C GLY A 335 -17.40 -3.05 6.77
N THR A 336 -17.39 -1.91 7.44
CA THR A 336 -17.31 -0.59 6.78
C THR A 336 -16.00 0.12 7.07
N ILE A 337 -15.55 0.91 6.08
CA ILE A 337 -14.42 1.84 6.20
C ILE A 337 -14.95 3.22 5.80
N GLN A 338 -15.06 4.14 6.73
CA GLN A 338 -15.52 5.51 6.48
C GLN A 338 -14.35 6.49 6.51
N MET A 339 -14.12 7.22 5.43
CA MET A 339 -13.18 8.34 5.42
C MET A 339 -13.69 9.48 6.30
N LEU A 340 -12.90 9.92 7.28
CA LEU A 340 -13.26 11.03 8.18
C LEU A 340 -12.91 12.39 7.58
N GLU A 341 -12.02 12.40 6.60
CA GLU A 341 -11.53 13.59 5.91
C GLU A 341 -11.33 13.33 4.42
N ALA A 342 -11.32 14.40 3.62
CA ALA A 342 -10.89 14.30 2.22
C ALA A 342 -9.41 13.93 2.16
N ALA A 343 -9.04 13.03 1.25
CA ALA A 343 -7.68 12.58 1.06
C ALA A 343 -6.83 13.49 0.15
N VAL A 344 -7.50 14.38 -0.57
CA VAL A 344 -6.91 15.41 -1.44
C VAL A 344 -7.37 16.79 -1.00
N SER A 345 -6.60 17.82 -1.36
CA SER A 345 -6.89 19.22 -1.05
C SER A 345 -7.43 20.00 -2.25
#